data_f5acac2291cf27059a035d43abc94095
#
_entry.id   f5acac2291cf27059a035d43abc94095
#
_cell.length_a   1.000
_cell.length_b   1.000
_cell.length_c   1.000
_cell.angle_alpha   90.00
_cell.angle_beta   90.00
_cell.angle_gamma   90.00
#
_symmetry.space_group_name_H-M   'P 1'
#
loop_
_entity.id
_entity.type
_entity.pdbx_description
1 polymer ?
#
loop_
_entity_poly.entity_id
_entity_poly.type
_entity_poly.pdbx_seq_one_letter_code
_entity_poly.pdbx_strand_id
1 'polypeptide(L)'
;MELGQAPKENRLAGVRELPAFAFLVLIVCALWLHEPNFSSPTNLLTIARDMAVVGIMGTGMTMVILTGGIDLSVASVLAFSAAVMARMMMGGVDTWPAVAAALAVGTACGAGNALLILSLIHI
;
A
#
# COMPACT_ATOMS: atom_id res chain seq x y z
N MET A 1 -22.65 -37.17 21.15
CA MET A 1 -22.72 -37.01 19.68
C MET A 1 -23.26 -35.60 19.42
N GLU A 2 -22.35 -34.59 19.56
CA GLU A 2 -22.72 -33.20 19.34
C GLU A 2 -22.61 -32.89 17.85
N LEU A 3 -23.78 -32.64 17.25
CA LEU A 3 -23.89 -32.21 15.86
C LEU A 3 -23.30 -30.78 15.75
N GLY A 4 -22.18 -30.66 15.06
CA GLY A 4 -21.51 -29.43 14.78
C GLY A 4 -22.46 -28.37 14.19
N GLN A 5 -22.65 -27.30 14.93
CA GLN A 5 -23.28 -26.11 14.39
C GLN A 5 -22.33 -25.50 13.34
N ALA A 6 -22.74 -25.55 12.08
CA ALA A 6 -22.08 -24.82 11.01
C ALA A 6 -21.97 -23.33 11.41
N PRO A 7 -20.83 -22.68 11.20
CA PRO A 7 -20.69 -21.27 11.51
C PRO A 7 -21.77 -20.48 10.74
N LYS A 8 -22.62 -19.77 11.47
CA LYS A 8 -23.58 -18.83 10.87
C LYS A 8 -22.78 -17.84 10.05
N GLU A 9 -22.81 -17.96 8.75
CA GLU A 9 -22.31 -16.95 7.81
C GLU A 9 -22.89 -15.59 8.23
N ASN A 10 -22.03 -14.71 8.69
CA ASN A 10 -22.41 -13.38 9.14
C ASN A 10 -22.86 -12.56 7.91
N ARG A 11 -24.15 -12.64 7.57
CA ARG A 11 -24.80 -11.73 6.59
C ARG A 11 -24.67 -10.25 6.98
N LEU A 12 -24.23 -9.98 8.22
CA LEU A 12 -24.00 -8.64 8.74
C LEU A 12 -22.61 -8.05 8.36
N ALA A 13 -21.70 -8.85 7.78
CA ALA A 13 -20.38 -8.35 7.37
C ALA A 13 -20.51 -7.24 6.29
N GLY A 14 -21.41 -7.41 5.32
CA GLY A 14 -21.67 -6.40 4.29
C GLY A 14 -22.35 -5.11 4.80
N VAL A 15 -22.96 -5.17 6.00
CA VAL A 15 -23.62 -4.00 6.60
C VAL A 15 -22.63 -3.13 7.39
N ARG A 16 -21.53 -3.71 7.89
CA ARG A 16 -20.51 -2.96 8.66
C ARG A 16 -19.73 -1.95 7.80
N GLU A 17 -19.50 -2.27 6.54
CA GLU A 17 -18.74 -1.40 5.61
C GLU A 17 -19.62 -0.32 4.97
N LEU A 18 -20.95 -0.48 5.02
CA LEU A 18 -21.89 0.44 4.38
C LEU A 18 -21.78 1.89 4.89
N PRO A 19 -21.67 2.15 6.21
CA PRO A 19 -21.52 3.52 6.71
C PRO A 19 -20.22 4.18 6.25
N ALA A 20 -19.11 3.44 6.21
CA ALA A 20 -17.83 3.96 5.74
C ALA A 20 -17.89 4.30 4.24
N PHE A 21 -18.50 3.42 3.44
CA PHE A 21 -18.70 3.66 2.02
C PHE A 21 -19.65 4.84 1.76
N ALA A 22 -20.77 4.94 2.50
CA ALA A 22 -21.70 6.05 2.39
C ALA A 22 -21.03 7.39 2.76
N PHE A 23 -20.20 7.40 3.81
CA PHE A 23 -19.44 8.57 4.20
C PHE A 23 -18.42 9.00 3.14
N LEU A 24 -17.71 8.03 2.54
CA LEU A 24 -16.79 8.30 1.44
C LEU A 24 -17.51 8.93 0.25
N VAL A 25 -18.64 8.35 -0.17
CA VAL A 25 -19.45 8.88 -1.28
C VAL A 25 -19.94 10.29 -0.96
N LEU A 26 -20.38 10.56 0.27
CA LEU A 26 -20.82 11.88 0.70
C LEU A 26 -19.68 12.91 0.58
N ILE A 27 -18.47 12.59 1.06
CA ILE A 27 -17.30 13.47 0.94
C ILE A 27 -16.97 13.74 -0.52
N VAL A 28 -16.91 12.70 -1.36
CA VAL A 28 -16.60 12.84 -2.79
C VAL A 28 -17.64 13.73 -3.48
N CYS A 29 -18.93 13.53 -3.20
CA CYS A 29 -20.00 14.37 -3.75
C CYS A 29 -19.89 15.82 -3.27
N ALA A 30 -19.61 16.04 -1.98
CA ALA A 30 -19.44 17.38 -1.44
C ALA A 30 -18.25 18.11 -2.10
N LEU A 31 -17.10 17.44 -2.24
CA LEU A 31 -15.94 18.02 -2.92
C LEU A 31 -16.20 18.29 -4.40
N TRP A 32 -16.93 17.40 -5.08
CA TRP A 32 -17.30 17.59 -6.48
C TRP A 32 -18.16 18.83 -6.70
N LEU A 33 -19.03 19.13 -5.74
CA LEU A 33 -19.96 20.28 -5.82
C LEU A 33 -19.31 21.60 -5.38
N HIS A 34 -18.37 21.54 -4.41
CA HIS A 34 -17.79 22.74 -3.81
C HIS A 34 -16.45 23.17 -4.43
N GLU A 35 -15.68 22.22 -5.00
CA GLU A 35 -14.35 22.48 -5.54
C GLU A 35 -14.33 22.30 -7.06
N PRO A 36 -14.32 23.39 -7.85
CA PRO A 36 -14.35 23.30 -9.32
C PRO A 36 -13.17 22.51 -9.92
N ASN A 37 -12.02 22.52 -9.25
CA ASN A 37 -10.81 21.82 -9.69
C ASN A 37 -10.78 20.34 -9.29
N PHE A 38 -11.69 19.88 -8.41
CA PHE A 38 -11.69 18.52 -7.91
C PHE A 38 -11.85 17.50 -9.05
N SER A 39 -12.77 17.76 -9.98
CA SER A 39 -13.05 16.90 -11.13
C SER A 39 -12.12 17.15 -12.33
N SER A 40 -11.13 18.03 -12.22
CA SER A 40 -10.22 18.31 -13.32
C SER A 40 -9.39 17.07 -13.66
N PRO A 41 -9.09 16.80 -14.96
CA PRO A 41 -8.28 15.65 -15.37
C PRO A 41 -6.92 15.60 -14.68
N THR A 42 -6.30 16.75 -14.46
CA THR A 42 -5.00 16.87 -13.78
C THR A 42 -5.09 16.41 -12.34
N ASN A 43 -6.11 16.84 -11.59
CA ASN A 43 -6.32 16.44 -10.21
C ASN A 43 -6.65 14.95 -10.09
N LEU A 44 -7.53 14.44 -10.96
CA LEU A 44 -7.87 13.02 -10.99
C LEU A 44 -6.66 12.13 -11.29
N LEU A 45 -5.78 12.55 -12.21
CA LEU A 45 -4.52 11.84 -12.48
C LEU A 45 -3.56 11.89 -11.27
N THR A 46 -3.50 13.00 -10.56
CA THR A 46 -2.69 13.12 -9.34
C THR A 46 -3.20 12.17 -8.27
N ILE A 47 -4.51 12.19 -7.99
CA ILE A 47 -5.15 11.26 -7.05
C ILE A 47 -4.89 9.81 -7.46
N ALA A 48 -5.02 9.47 -8.75
CA ALA A 48 -4.79 8.11 -9.23
C ALA A 48 -3.33 7.66 -9.03
N ARG A 49 -2.36 8.55 -9.24
CA ARG A 49 -0.93 8.27 -8.99
C ARG A 49 -0.66 8.02 -7.51
N ASP A 50 -1.19 8.88 -6.64
CA ASP A 50 -1.01 8.75 -5.19
C ASP A 50 -1.67 7.46 -4.67
N MET A 51 -2.87 7.15 -5.15
CA MET A 51 -3.57 5.92 -4.82
C MET A 51 -2.84 4.67 -5.33
N ALA A 52 -2.16 4.73 -6.48
CA ALA A 52 -1.38 3.61 -7.00
C ALA A 52 -0.21 3.27 -6.06
N VAL A 53 0.51 4.27 -5.56
CA VAL A 53 1.61 4.06 -4.60
C VAL A 53 1.08 3.43 -3.30
N VAL A 54 0.03 4.02 -2.72
CA VAL A 54 -0.60 3.50 -1.48
C VAL A 54 -1.15 2.10 -1.69
N GLY A 55 -1.77 1.82 -2.85
CA GLY A 55 -2.33 0.52 -3.19
C GLY A 55 -1.27 -0.58 -3.29
N ILE A 56 -0.13 -0.29 -3.94
CA ILE A 56 1.00 -1.24 -4.05
C ILE A 56 1.56 -1.53 -2.66
N MET A 57 1.81 -0.48 -1.85
CA MET A 57 2.31 -0.64 -0.48
C MET A 57 1.32 -1.41 0.41
N GLY A 58 0.03 -1.06 0.33
CA GLY A 58 -1.03 -1.73 1.09
C GLY A 58 -1.17 -3.21 0.73
N THR A 59 -1.01 -3.57 -0.54
CA THR A 59 -1.01 -4.98 -0.97
C THR A 59 0.17 -5.74 -0.36
N GLY A 60 1.38 -5.17 -0.41
CA GLY A 60 2.55 -5.77 0.21
C GLY A 60 2.39 -5.92 1.72
N MET A 61 1.90 -4.88 2.41
CA MET A 61 1.65 -4.91 3.85
C MET A 61 0.58 -5.96 4.23
N THR A 62 -0.46 -6.10 3.42
CA THR A 62 -1.50 -7.12 3.65
C THR A 62 -0.89 -8.53 3.62
N MET A 63 0.02 -8.82 2.68
CA MET A 63 0.72 -10.11 2.64
C MET A 63 1.54 -10.35 3.90
N VAL A 64 2.25 -9.33 4.40
CA VAL A 64 3.03 -9.43 5.65
C VAL A 64 2.12 -9.69 6.85
N ILE A 65 1.01 -8.98 6.97
CA ILE A 65 0.05 -9.16 8.07
C ILE A 65 -0.57 -10.56 8.04
N LEU A 66 -0.88 -11.10 6.86
CA LEU A 66 -1.42 -12.46 6.71
C LEU A 66 -0.42 -13.55 7.17
N THR A 67 0.88 -13.29 7.14
CA THR A 67 1.90 -14.20 7.71
C THR A 67 2.11 -14.01 9.22
N GLY A 68 1.34 -13.13 9.87
CA GLY A 68 1.43 -12.86 11.31
C GLY A 68 2.54 -11.86 11.67
N GLY A 69 3.17 -11.23 10.67
CA GLY A 69 4.21 -10.22 10.87
C GLY A 69 3.66 -8.79 10.85
N ILE A 70 4.45 -7.85 11.36
CA ILE A 70 4.25 -6.41 11.19
C ILE A 70 5.54 -5.85 10.63
N ASP A 71 5.50 -5.29 9.43
CA ASP A 71 6.66 -4.63 8.83
C ASP A 71 6.50 -3.10 8.90
N LEU A 72 7.21 -2.48 9.82
CA LEU A 72 7.25 -1.02 9.97
C LEU A 72 8.26 -0.35 9.03
N SER A 73 9.03 -1.13 8.27
CA SER A 73 10.10 -0.61 7.42
C SER A 73 9.63 -0.17 6.03
N VAL A 74 8.39 -0.49 5.62
CA VAL A 74 7.88 -0.25 4.27
C VAL A 74 8.09 1.19 3.80
N ALA A 75 7.75 2.18 4.66
CA ALA A 75 7.91 3.59 4.32
C ALA A 75 9.38 4.00 4.19
N SER A 76 10.26 3.50 5.06
CA SER A 76 11.70 3.81 5.03
C SER A 76 12.39 3.15 3.84
N VAL A 77 12.02 1.93 3.49
CA VAL A 77 12.51 1.23 2.29
C VAL A 77 12.08 1.95 1.02
N LEU A 78 10.82 2.40 0.95
CA LEU A 78 10.33 3.21 -0.17
C LEU A 78 11.13 4.50 -0.30
N ALA A 79 11.29 5.25 0.80
CA ALA A 79 12.02 6.53 0.80
C ALA A 79 13.49 6.33 0.40
N PHE A 80 14.15 5.30 0.91
CA PHE A 80 15.54 4.97 0.57
C PHE A 80 15.69 4.58 -0.91
N SER A 81 14.82 3.72 -1.42
CA SER A 81 14.84 3.32 -2.83
C SER A 81 14.59 4.52 -3.76
N ALA A 82 13.65 5.40 -3.41
CA ALA A 82 13.39 6.62 -4.15
C ALA A 82 14.58 7.59 -4.12
N ALA A 83 15.27 7.72 -2.99
CA ALA A 83 16.47 8.55 -2.86
C ALA A 83 17.61 8.02 -3.72
N VAL A 84 17.81 6.69 -3.80
CA VAL A 84 18.80 6.07 -4.68
C VAL A 84 18.49 6.38 -6.14
N MET A 85 17.23 6.19 -6.56
CA MET A 85 16.78 6.53 -7.92
C MET A 85 17.06 8.00 -8.25
N ALA A 86 16.61 8.90 -7.38
CA ALA A 86 16.78 10.35 -7.57
C ALA A 86 18.28 10.73 -7.67
N ARG A 87 19.12 10.16 -6.81
CA ARG A 87 20.56 10.41 -6.81
C ARG A 87 21.25 9.94 -8.10
N MET A 88 20.83 8.80 -8.64
CA MET A 88 21.33 8.29 -9.92
C MET A 88 20.92 9.20 -11.09
N MET A 89 19.65 9.60 -11.12
CA MET A 89 19.13 10.50 -12.17
C MET A 89 19.80 11.88 -12.12
N MET A 90 20.05 12.43 -10.91
CA MET A 90 20.82 13.67 -10.74
C MET A 90 22.28 13.51 -11.19
N GLY A 91 22.83 12.31 -11.17
CA GLY A 91 24.16 11.98 -11.70
C GLY A 91 24.20 11.75 -13.21
N GLY A 92 23.07 11.96 -13.92
CA GLY A 92 22.98 11.79 -15.38
C GLY A 92 22.69 10.36 -15.84
N VAL A 93 22.31 9.47 -14.93
CA VAL A 93 21.89 8.11 -15.30
C VAL A 93 20.47 8.15 -15.84
N ASP A 94 20.22 7.43 -16.93
CA ASP A 94 18.89 7.32 -17.54
C ASP A 94 17.84 6.73 -16.57
N THR A 95 16.58 7.04 -16.82
CA THR A 95 15.45 6.65 -15.96
C THR A 95 15.36 5.14 -15.74
N TRP A 96 15.50 4.32 -16.78
CA TRP A 96 15.33 2.87 -16.64
C TRP A 96 16.38 2.16 -15.78
N PRO A 97 17.69 2.44 -15.93
CA PRO A 97 18.69 1.93 -15.00
C PRO A 97 18.48 2.43 -13.58
N ALA A 98 18.04 3.68 -13.39
CA ALA A 98 17.76 4.23 -12.06
C ALA A 98 16.57 3.51 -11.39
N VAL A 99 15.50 3.23 -12.15
CA VAL A 99 14.37 2.42 -11.68
C VAL A 99 14.81 1.00 -11.31
N ALA A 100 15.61 0.35 -12.17
CA ALA A 100 16.12 -0.99 -11.87
C ALA A 100 16.95 -1.03 -10.59
N ALA A 101 17.80 -0.03 -10.35
CA ALA A 101 18.57 0.10 -9.13
C ALA A 101 17.69 0.29 -7.89
N ALA A 102 16.65 1.15 -7.99
CA ALA A 102 15.70 1.36 -6.89
C ALA A 102 14.95 0.07 -6.53
N LEU A 103 14.52 -0.69 -7.53
CA LEU A 103 13.86 -1.99 -7.33
C LEU A 103 14.81 -3.01 -6.68
N ALA A 104 16.07 -3.06 -7.13
CA ALA A 104 17.09 -3.95 -6.56
C ALA A 104 17.36 -3.61 -5.09
N VAL A 105 17.50 -2.32 -4.76
CA VAL A 105 17.68 -1.85 -3.38
C VAL A 105 16.48 -2.17 -2.50
N GLY A 106 15.26 -1.89 -2.98
CA GLY A 106 14.04 -2.21 -2.25
C GLY A 106 13.91 -3.70 -1.97
N THR A 107 14.19 -4.53 -2.97
CA THR A 107 14.17 -6.00 -2.84
C THR A 107 15.23 -6.49 -1.86
N ALA A 108 16.46 -5.96 -1.92
CA ALA A 108 17.54 -6.34 -1.00
C ALA A 108 17.19 -5.96 0.46
N CYS A 109 16.65 -4.77 0.69
CA CYS A 109 16.18 -4.34 2.01
C CYS A 109 15.05 -5.25 2.54
N GLY A 110 14.04 -5.54 1.69
CA GLY A 110 12.94 -6.43 2.06
C GLY A 110 13.41 -7.85 2.37
N ALA A 111 14.32 -8.40 1.57
CA ALA A 111 14.92 -9.71 1.83
C ALA A 111 15.72 -9.72 3.13
N GLY A 112 16.50 -8.67 3.41
CA GLY A 112 17.21 -8.51 4.66
C GLY A 112 16.30 -8.51 5.88
N ASN A 113 15.21 -7.72 5.82
CA ASN A 113 14.20 -7.68 6.87
C ASN A 113 13.53 -9.05 7.08
N ALA A 114 13.16 -9.74 5.99
CA ALA A 114 12.56 -11.07 6.07
C ALA A 114 13.50 -12.08 6.75
N LEU A 115 14.79 -12.07 6.42
CA LEU A 115 15.79 -12.94 7.04
C LEU A 115 15.93 -12.65 8.54
N LEU A 116 15.95 -11.37 8.94
CA LEU A 116 16.02 -10.97 10.36
C LEU A 116 14.80 -11.45 11.13
N ILE A 117 13.59 -11.25 10.58
CA ILE A 117 12.34 -11.69 11.21
C ILE A 117 12.31 -13.22 11.36
N LEU A 118 12.66 -13.95 10.30
CA LEU A 118 12.70 -15.42 10.34
C LEU A 118 13.74 -15.94 11.33
N SER A 119 14.90 -15.29 11.41
CA SER A 119 15.95 -15.64 12.37
C SER A 119 15.50 -15.45 13.82
N LEU A 120 14.75 -14.38 14.10
CA LEU A 120 14.26 -14.08 15.45
C LEU A 120 13.11 -15.01 15.89
N ILE A 121 12.33 -15.53 14.94
CA ILE A 121 11.24 -16.48 15.25
C ILE A 121 11.80 -17.88 15.60
N HIS A 122 13.01 -18.22 15.14
CA HIS A 122 13.64 -19.53 15.38
C HIS A 122 14.57 -19.57 16.61
N ILE A 123 14.70 -18.48 17.35
CA ILE A 123 15.42 -18.38 18.63
C ILE A 123 14.44 -18.44 19.79
#